data_558ab30f4a3349b3d3fea3b9482be442
#
_entry.id   558ab30f4a3349b3d3fea3b9482be442
#
_cell.length_a   1.000
_cell.length_b   1.000
_cell.length_c   1.000
_cell.angle_alpha   90.00
_cell.angle_beta   90.00
_cell.angle_gamma   90.00
#
_symmetry.space_group_name_H-M   'P 1'
#
loop_
_entity.id
_entity.type
_entity.pdbx_description
1 polymer ?
#
loop_
_entity_poly.entity_id
_entity_poly.type
_entity_poly.pdbx_seq_one_letter_code
_entity_poly.pdbx_strand_id
1 'polypeptide(L)'
;ERLENPDTKGATENSPGVFRCFNETELNRLLEQIKQTKQQCDFLTVYIHWGTENTDELDWAQPYQAKLIAEAGADLIVGCHPHCLQGIDYMGDTPVIYSLGNFWFNSKEVDTALLKVTVQGDALENIQMIPALQKDCSTNALDGAEGERVINYLQSLSENITIDAEGYISSY
;
A
#
# COMPACT_ATOMS: atom_id res chain seq x y z
N GLU A 1 16.80 -4.29 -12.46
CA GLU A 1 16.54 -2.94 -13.00
C GLU A 1 15.06 -2.82 -13.29
N ARG A 2 14.39 -1.89 -12.63
CA ARG A 2 13.03 -1.63 -12.98
C ARG A 2 12.98 -0.72 -14.19
N LEU A 3 12.38 -1.21 -15.22
CA LEU A 3 12.26 -0.46 -16.46
C LEU A 3 11.07 0.51 -16.35
N GLU A 4 11.27 1.73 -16.82
CA GLU A 4 10.15 2.65 -17.04
C GLU A 4 9.13 1.98 -17.97
N ASN A 5 7.84 2.05 -17.59
CA ASN A 5 6.81 1.69 -18.53
C ASN A 5 6.66 2.82 -19.55
N PRO A 6 7.05 2.64 -20.81
CA PRO A 6 7.02 3.71 -21.82
C PRO A 6 5.61 4.18 -22.15
N ASP A 7 4.61 3.35 -21.86
CA ASP A 7 3.19 3.68 -22.11
C ASP A 7 2.58 4.53 -21.01
N THR A 8 3.23 4.64 -19.85
CA THR A 8 2.76 5.46 -18.73
C THR A 8 3.10 6.93 -19.00
N LYS A 9 2.09 7.72 -19.28
CA LYS A 9 2.24 9.16 -19.50
C LYS A 9 2.27 9.92 -18.17
N GLY A 10 3.41 10.54 -17.88
CA GLY A 10 3.51 11.49 -16.77
C GLY A 10 2.76 12.80 -17.06
N ALA A 11 2.18 13.39 -16.02
CA ALA A 11 1.60 14.73 -16.12
C ALA A 11 2.70 15.78 -16.38
N THR A 12 2.38 16.77 -17.21
CA THR A 12 3.23 17.94 -17.49
C THR A 12 2.41 19.22 -17.30
N GLU A 13 3.04 20.39 -17.43
CA GLU A 13 2.34 21.67 -17.35
C GLU A 13 1.20 21.81 -18.37
N ASN A 14 1.31 21.14 -19.52
CA ASN A 14 0.40 21.28 -20.66
C ASN A 14 -0.35 20.00 -21.03
N SER A 15 -0.19 18.93 -20.26
CA SER A 15 -0.76 17.61 -20.57
C SER A 15 -1.15 16.86 -19.31
N PRO A 16 -2.38 16.31 -19.24
CA PRO A 16 -2.77 15.43 -18.15
C PRO A 16 -1.97 14.12 -18.17
N GLY A 17 -1.80 13.52 -17.01
CA GLY A 17 -1.10 12.26 -16.83
C GLY A 17 -1.05 11.85 -15.37
N VAL A 18 -0.27 10.83 -15.05
CA VAL A 18 -0.05 10.37 -13.68
C VAL A 18 1.15 11.07 -13.04
N PHE A 19 1.18 11.15 -11.73
CA PHE A 19 2.36 11.59 -10.99
C PHE A 19 3.37 10.44 -10.96
N ARG A 20 4.37 10.49 -11.83
CA ARG A 20 5.38 9.44 -11.99
C ARG A 20 6.47 9.56 -10.94
N CYS A 21 7.03 8.40 -10.54
CA CYS A 21 8.18 8.30 -9.63
C CYS A 21 9.15 7.17 -10.05
N PHE A 22 9.34 6.96 -11.37
CA PHE A 22 10.14 5.85 -11.91
C PHE A 22 11.65 6.11 -11.88
N ASN A 23 12.07 7.35 -11.98
CA ASN A 23 13.47 7.73 -11.95
C ASN A 23 13.77 8.68 -10.80
N GLU A 24 15.05 8.91 -10.54
CA GLU A 24 15.50 9.72 -9.41
C GLU A 24 14.92 11.16 -9.41
N THR A 25 14.84 11.80 -10.56
CA THR A 25 14.28 13.16 -10.68
C THR A 25 12.80 13.19 -10.30
N GLU A 26 12.02 12.22 -10.79
CA GLU A 26 10.61 12.10 -10.50
C GLU A 26 10.37 11.72 -9.03
N LEU A 27 11.17 10.81 -8.50
CA LEU A 27 11.12 10.41 -7.09
C LEU A 27 11.42 11.61 -6.18
N ASN A 28 12.50 12.35 -6.45
CA ASN A 28 12.83 13.54 -5.67
C ASN A 28 11.70 14.59 -5.69
N ARG A 29 11.03 14.76 -6.85
CA ARG A 29 9.86 15.63 -6.95
C ARG A 29 8.70 15.13 -6.08
N LEU A 30 8.46 13.82 -6.01
CA LEU A 30 7.47 13.22 -5.11
C LEU A 30 7.80 13.50 -3.65
N LEU A 31 9.06 13.27 -3.25
CA LEU A 31 9.49 13.48 -1.87
C LEU A 31 9.35 14.95 -1.43
N GLU A 32 9.70 15.89 -2.29
CA GLU A 32 9.49 17.32 -2.01
C GLU A 32 7.98 17.66 -1.91
N GLN A 33 7.14 17.08 -2.75
CA GLN A 33 5.69 17.27 -2.68
C GLN A 33 5.11 16.70 -1.37
N ILE A 34 5.59 15.55 -0.91
CA ILE A 34 5.21 14.95 0.39
C ILE A 34 5.56 15.90 1.53
N LYS A 35 6.80 16.40 1.59
CA LYS A 35 7.24 17.36 2.61
C LYS A 35 6.38 18.62 2.65
N GLN A 36 6.05 19.17 1.49
CA GLN A 36 5.21 20.37 1.40
C GLN A 36 3.76 20.09 1.81
N THR A 37 3.21 18.93 1.43
CA THR A 37 1.85 18.54 1.78
C THR A 37 1.71 18.27 3.27
N LYS A 38 2.70 17.59 3.88
CA LYS A 38 2.69 17.31 5.32
C LYS A 38 2.63 18.57 6.18
N GLN A 39 3.18 19.69 5.70
CA GLN A 39 3.07 20.98 6.40
C GLN A 39 1.65 21.58 6.39
N GLN A 40 0.73 21.00 5.63
CA GLN A 40 -0.63 21.50 5.40
C GLN A 40 -1.72 20.57 5.91
N CYS A 41 -1.35 19.44 6.51
CA CYS A 41 -2.30 18.45 7.03
C CYS A 41 -1.76 17.79 8.29
N ASP A 42 -2.65 17.31 9.13
CA ASP A 42 -2.31 16.61 10.36
C ASP A 42 -1.86 15.17 10.09
N PHE A 43 -2.52 14.50 9.14
CA PHE A 43 -2.21 13.11 8.76
C PHE A 43 -2.13 12.98 7.23
N LEU A 44 -1.01 12.43 6.73
CA LEU A 44 -0.74 12.27 5.31
C LEU A 44 -0.65 10.79 4.93
N THR A 45 -1.60 10.33 4.13
CA THR A 45 -1.52 9.02 3.48
C THR A 45 -0.97 9.16 2.06
N VAL A 46 0.05 8.38 1.73
CA VAL A 46 0.56 8.25 0.36
C VAL A 46 0.01 6.96 -0.25
N TYR A 47 -0.79 7.09 -1.32
CA TYR A 47 -1.28 5.97 -2.10
C TYR A 47 -0.44 5.82 -3.37
N ILE A 48 0.21 4.67 -3.54
CA ILE A 48 1.20 4.47 -4.59
C ILE A 48 0.94 3.21 -5.42
N HIS A 49 1.09 3.32 -6.73
CA HIS A 49 0.94 2.24 -7.70
C HIS A 49 2.32 1.73 -8.10
N TRP A 50 2.72 0.58 -7.56
CA TRP A 50 4.07 0.04 -7.65
C TRP A 50 4.12 -1.50 -7.64
N GLY A 51 5.32 -2.07 -7.63
CA GLY A 51 5.52 -3.51 -7.51
C GLY A 51 5.44 -4.22 -8.86
N THR A 52 5.50 -5.54 -8.83
CA THR A 52 5.39 -6.41 -10.00
C THR A 52 4.05 -7.13 -9.98
N GLU A 53 3.39 -7.22 -11.14
CA GLU A 53 2.09 -7.89 -11.25
C GLU A 53 2.16 -9.38 -10.91
N ASN A 54 1.13 -9.87 -10.23
CA ASN A 54 0.86 -11.28 -9.94
C ASN A 54 1.96 -11.96 -9.10
N THR A 55 2.63 -11.21 -8.24
CA THR A 55 3.55 -11.75 -7.24
C THR A 55 3.34 -11.06 -5.89
N ASP A 56 3.36 -11.87 -4.82
CA ASP A 56 3.35 -11.43 -3.43
C ASP A 56 4.74 -11.05 -2.92
N GLU A 57 5.79 -11.36 -3.68
CA GLU A 57 7.15 -10.93 -3.42
C GLU A 57 7.35 -9.44 -3.73
N LEU A 58 8.01 -8.73 -2.83
CA LEU A 58 8.35 -7.33 -3.04
C LEU A 58 9.51 -7.19 -4.04
N ASP A 59 9.38 -6.29 -5.00
CA ASP A 59 10.56 -5.89 -5.76
C ASP A 59 11.42 -4.90 -4.93
N TRP A 60 12.69 -4.78 -5.29
CA TRP A 60 13.66 -3.97 -4.55
C TRP A 60 13.27 -2.49 -4.44
N ALA A 61 12.49 -1.98 -5.38
CA ALA A 61 12.10 -0.57 -5.43
C ALA A 61 11.02 -0.24 -4.40
N GLN A 62 10.15 -1.19 -4.06
CA GLN A 62 9.07 -0.98 -3.09
C GLN A 62 9.62 -0.61 -1.70
N PRO A 63 10.45 -1.42 -1.01
CA PRO A 63 10.98 -1.05 0.29
C PRO A 63 11.93 0.16 0.23
N TYR A 64 12.67 0.33 -0.87
CA TYR A 64 13.52 1.49 -1.06
C TYR A 64 12.70 2.80 -1.14
N GLN A 65 11.65 2.83 -1.95
CA GLN A 65 10.78 3.99 -2.08
C GLN A 65 9.96 4.23 -0.81
N ALA A 66 9.45 3.16 -0.16
CA ALA A 66 8.72 3.25 1.10
C ALA A 66 9.53 3.98 2.17
N LYS A 67 10.80 3.61 2.33
CA LYS A 67 11.71 4.26 3.27
C LYS A 67 11.82 5.77 2.99
N LEU A 68 12.07 6.16 1.75
CA LEU A 68 12.23 7.57 1.38
C LEU A 68 10.93 8.37 1.55
N ILE A 69 9.78 7.76 1.24
CA ILE A 69 8.44 8.36 1.39
C ILE A 69 8.12 8.58 2.87
N ALA A 70 8.43 7.60 3.74
CA ALA A 70 8.28 7.75 5.19
C ALA A 70 9.20 8.85 5.74
N GLU A 71 10.49 8.85 5.37
CA GLU A 71 11.46 9.91 5.75
C GLU A 71 11.04 11.30 5.25
N ALA A 72 10.27 11.40 4.18
CA ALA A 72 9.72 12.65 3.68
C ALA A 72 8.50 13.15 4.48
N GLY A 73 7.91 12.33 5.34
CA GLY A 73 6.85 12.72 6.27
C GLY A 73 5.48 12.12 5.98
N ALA A 74 5.39 11.01 5.24
CA ALA A 74 4.16 10.24 5.15
C ALA A 74 3.87 9.52 6.48
N ASP A 75 2.62 9.56 6.93
CA ASP A 75 2.17 8.88 8.16
C ASP A 75 1.65 7.46 7.87
N LEU A 76 1.28 7.20 6.62
CA LEU A 76 0.81 5.89 6.14
C LEU A 76 1.13 5.76 4.65
N ILE A 77 1.60 4.58 4.24
CA ILE A 77 1.82 4.26 2.82
C ILE A 77 0.95 3.06 2.45
N VAL A 78 0.15 3.23 1.39
CA VAL A 78 -0.72 2.17 0.86
C VAL A 78 -0.42 1.95 -0.61
N GLY A 79 -0.04 0.73 -0.94
CA GLY A 79 0.31 0.33 -2.30
C GLY A 79 -0.80 -0.42 -3.03
N CYS A 80 -0.68 -0.42 -4.35
CA CYS A 80 -1.51 -1.21 -5.25
C CYS A 80 -0.71 -1.56 -6.51
N HIS A 81 -1.30 -2.27 -7.45
CA HIS A 81 -0.77 -2.74 -8.73
C HIS A 81 -0.49 -4.25 -8.77
N PRO A 82 0.11 -4.93 -7.77
CA PRO A 82 0.43 -6.35 -7.89
C PRO A 82 -0.77 -7.27 -8.19
N HIS A 83 -1.99 -6.80 -8.02
CA HIS A 83 -3.24 -7.57 -8.18
C HIS A 83 -3.37 -8.78 -7.23
N CYS A 84 -2.57 -8.82 -6.19
CA CYS A 84 -2.60 -9.75 -5.06
C CYS A 84 -2.21 -9.03 -3.78
N LEU A 85 -2.47 -9.64 -2.64
CA LEU A 85 -1.97 -9.16 -1.36
C LEU A 85 -0.44 -9.26 -1.32
N GLN A 86 0.18 -8.25 -0.74
CA GLN A 86 1.59 -8.27 -0.37
C GLN A 86 1.73 -7.98 1.13
N GLY A 87 2.93 -8.17 1.67
CA GLY A 87 3.22 -8.00 3.08
C GLY A 87 3.00 -6.57 3.61
N ILE A 88 3.12 -6.46 4.92
CA ILE A 88 3.03 -5.21 5.67
C ILE A 88 4.34 -5.04 6.42
N ASP A 89 4.82 -3.81 6.51
CA ASP A 89 6.05 -3.46 7.21
C ASP A 89 5.92 -2.09 7.88
N TYR A 90 6.94 -1.67 8.62
CA TYR A 90 7.08 -0.34 9.16
C TYR A 90 8.40 0.30 8.74
N MET A 91 8.36 1.52 8.27
CA MET A 91 9.54 2.36 8.01
C MET A 91 9.66 3.40 9.13
N GLY A 92 10.37 3.05 10.20
CA GLY A 92 10.27 3.76 11.46
C GLY A 92 8.89 3.62 12.06
N ASP A 93 8.18 4.73 12.31
CA ASP A 93 6.81 4.72 12.83
C ASP A 93 5.75 4.69 11.71
N THR A 94 6.14 4.73 10.44
CA THR A 94 5.23 4.78 9.29
C THR A 94 4.88 3.36 8.83
N PRO A 95 3.62 2.92 8.95
CA PRO A 95 3.18 1.65 8.40
C PRO A 95 3.12 1.68 6.87
N VAL A 96 3.49 0.56 6.26
CA VAL A 96 3.52 0.34 4.82
C VAL A 96 2.71 -0.90 4.48
N ILE A 97 1.60 -0.71 3.82
CA ILE A 97 0.77 -1.79 3.26
C ILE A 97 1.16 -1.91 1.80
N TYR A 98 1.99 -2.89 1.42
CA TYR A 98 2.57 -2.94 0.08
C TYR A 98 1.56 -3.19 -1.03
N SER A 99 0.53 -4.01 -0.80
CA SER A 99 -0.61 -4.16 -1.72
C SER A 99 -1.83 -4.72 -1.01
N LEU A 100 -2.99 -4.12 -1.30
CA LEU A 100 -4.30 -4.59 -0.83
C LEU A 100 -4.94 -5.63 -1.79
N GLY A 101 -4.30 -5.93 -2.92
CA GLY A 101 -4.90 -6.75 -3.97
C GLY A 101 -5.96 -6.00 -4.79
N ASN A 102 -6.93 -6.73 -5.33
CA ASN A 102 -7.98 -6.19 -6.16
C ASN A 102 -9.22 -5.84 -5.35
N PHE A 103 -9.75 -4.63 -5.50
CA PHE A 103 -11.06 -4.29 -4.95
C PHE A 103 -12.19 -4.65 -5.93
N TRP A 104 -12.03 -4.29 -7.20
CA TRP A 104 -12.98 -4.62 -8.26
C TRP A 104 -12.23 -5.07 -9.51
N PHE A 105 -12.49 -6.29 -9.96
CA PHE A 105 -11.85 -6.86 -11.14
C PHE A 105 -12.74 -7.93 -11.77
N ASN A 106 -12.69 -8.09 -13.10
CA ASN A 106 -13.64 -8.93 -13.83
C ASN A 106 -13.12 -10.31 -14.24
N SER A 107 -11.84 -10.58 -14.05
CA SER A 107 -11.19 -11.76 -14.62
C SER A 107 -10.50 -12.68 -13.63
N LYS A 108 -10.57 -12.37 -12.34
CA LYS A 108 -9.88 -13.14 -11.30
C LYS A 108 -10.77 -13.36 -10.08
N GLU A 109 -10.55 -14.49 -9.43
CA GLU A 109 -10.99 -14.75 -8.07
C GLU A 109 -9.75 -14.74 -7.20
N VAL A 110 -9.61 -13.74 -6.32
CA VAL A 110 -8.41 -13.52 -5.51
C VAL A 110 -8.74 -13.03 -4.12
N ASP A 111 -7.94 -13.44 -3.16
CA ASP A 111 -7.94 -12.85 -1.83
C ASP A 111 -7.52 -11.38 -1.93
N THR A 112 -8.19 -10.55 -1.15
CA THR A 112 -7.94 -9.12 -1.03
C THR A 112 -8.23 -8.67 0.40
N ALA A 113 -8.01 -7.41 0.71
CA ALA A 113 -8.38 -6.85 1.99
C ALA A 113 -8.85 -5.41 1.86
N LEU A 114 -9.69 -5.00 2.80
CA LEU A 114 -9.99 -3.60 3.05
C LEU A 114 -9.11 -3.13 4.21
N LEU A 115 -8.57 -1.93 4.09
CA LEU A 115 -7.81 -1.28 5.14
C LEU A 115 -8.71 -0.32 5.90
N LYS A 116 -8.88 -0.55 7.21
CA LYS A 116 -9.54 0.39 8.10
C LYS A 116 -8.48 1.08 8.96
N VAL A 117 -8.49 2.40 8.92
CA VAL A 117 -7.53 3.24 9.64
C VAL A 117 -8.31 4.15 10.60
N THR A 118 -7.90 4.19 11.86
CA THR A 118 -8.43 5.13 12.85
C THR A 118 -7.37 6.16 13.18
N VAL A 119 -7.70 7.42 12.95
CA VAL A 119 -6.81 8.57 13.20
C VAL A 119 -7.50 9.52 14.18
N GLN A 120 -6.75 10.00 15.18
CA GLN A 120 -7.19 11.03 16.12
C GLN A 120 -6.20 12.20 16.12
N GLY A 121 -6.63 13.33 15.54
CA GLY A 121 -5.72 14.45 15.29
C GLY A 121 -4.64 14.07 14.28
N ASP A 122 -3.39 14.11 14.69
CA ASP A 122 -2.21 13.69 13.93
C ASP A 122 -1.74 12.26 14.25
N ALA A 123 -2.37 11.60 15.22
CA ALA A 123 -1.97 10.27 15.68
C ALA A 123 -2.74 9.15 14.98
N LEU A 124 -2.00 8.16 14.49
CA LEU A 124 -2.54 6.89 14.07
C LEU A 124 -2.87 6.03 15.31
N GLU A 125 -4.17 5.80 15.57
CA GLU A 125 -4.58 4.98 16.72
C GLU A 125 -4.52 3.48 16.44
N ASN A 126 -5.05 3.07 15.30
CA ASN A 126 -5.00 1.67 14.90
C ASN A 126 -5.19 1.48 13.39
N ILE A 127 -4.73 0.34 12.91
CA ILE A 127 -4.92 -0.17 11.56
C ILE A 127 -5.51 -1.57 11.68
N GLN A 128 -6.54 -1.83 10.88
CA GLN A 128 -7.19 -3.14 10.81
C GLN A 128 -7.30 -3.59 9.36
N MET A 129 -6.82 -4.79 9.07
CA MET A 129 -7.04 -5.49 7.81
C MET A 129 -8.36 -6.26 7.89
N ILE A 130 -9.30 -5.96 7.01
CA ILE A 130 -10.55 -6.68 6.88
C ILE A 130 -10.40 -7.63 5.70
N PRO A 131 -10.25 -8.95 5.93
CA PRO A 131 -10.05 -9.92 4.87
C PRO A 131 -11.28 -9.98 3.96
N ALA A 132 -11.05 -10.13 2.66
CA ALA A 132 -12.10 -10.15 1.67
C ALA A 132 -11.74 -11.05 0.48
N LEU A 133 -12.75 -11.45 -0.28
CA LEU A 133 -12.62 -12.15 -1.55
C LEU A 133 -13.17 -11.28 -2.68
N GLN A 134 -12.35 -11.03 -3.68
CA GLN A 134 -12.81 -10.44 -4.94
C GLN A 134 -13.15 -11.56 -5.92
N LYS A 135 -14.38 -11.57 -6.40
CA LYS A 135 -14.91 -12.54 -7.35
C LYS A 135 -16.05 -11.93 -8.15
N ASP A 136 -16.14 -12.24 -9.44
CA ASP A 136 -17.25 -11.86 -10.33
C ASP A 136 -17.62 -10.36 -10.23
N CYS A 137 -16.62 -9.46 -10.30
CA CYS A 137 -16.79 -8.00 -10.15
C CYS A 137 -17.39 -7.57 -8.80
N SER A 138 -17.20 -8.36 -7.77
CA SER A 138 -17.73 -8.11 -6.43
C SER A 138 -16.65 -8.39 -5.38
N THR A 139 -16.66 -7.61 -4.30
CA THR A 139 -15.75 -7.81 -3.16
C THR A 139 -16.59 -8.01 -1.92
N ASN A 140 -16.41 -9.13 -1.26
CA ASN A 140 -17.13 -9.50 -0.07
C ASN A 140 -16.16 -9.76 1.08
N ALA A 141 -16.44 -9.18 2.24
CA ALA A 141 -15.68 -9.45 3.45
C ALA A 141 -15.79 -10.95 3.80
N LEU A 142 -14.70 -11.51 4.31
CA LEU A 142 -14.61 -12.88 4.77
C LEU A 142 -14.63 -12.90 6.31
N ASP A 143 -15.28 -13.88 6.87
CA ASP A 143 -15.31 -14.17 8.30
C ASP A 143 -14.96 -15.63 8.60
N GLY A 144 -14.89 -15.99 9.88
CA GLY A 144 -14.61 -17.35 10.32
C GLY A 144 -13.30 -17.90 9.74
N ALA A 145 -13.31 -19.18 9.34
CA ALA A 145 -12.12 -19.88 8.87
C ALA A 145 -11.50 -19.28 7.58
N GLU A 146 -12.33 -18.74 6.69
CA GLU A 146 -11.83 -18.10 5.46
C GLU A 146 -11.18 -16.75 5.76
N GLY A 147 -11.74 -15.95 6.65
CA GLY A 147 -11.12 -14.72 7.11
C GLY A 147 -9.79 -14.99 7.81
N GLU A 148 -9.76 -15.96 8.73
CA GLU A 148 -8.54 -16.38 9.42
C GLU A 148 -7.45 -16.86 8.44
N ARG A 149 -7.82 -17.61 7.40
CA ARG A 149 -6.89 -18.04 6.34
C ARG A 149 -6.20 -16.85 5.67
N VAL A 150 -6.94 -15.80 5.32
CA VAL A 150 -6.38 -14.61 4.67
C VAL A 150 -5.51 -13.81 5.63
N ILE A 151 -5.90 -13.67 6.90
CA ILE A 151 -5.09 -13.02 7.94
C ILE A 151 -3.77 -13.78 8.15
N ASN A 152 -3.81 -15.11 8.26
CA ASN A 152 -2.61 -15.92 8.39
C ASN A 152 -1.70 -15.84 7.17
N TYR A 153 -2.28 -15.71 5.97
CA TYR A 153 -1.51 -15.48 4.75
C TYR A 153 -0.81 -14.12 4.78
N LEU A 154 -1.52 -13.03 5.11
CA LEU A 154 -0.91 -11.71 5.28
C LEU A 154 0.20 -11.71 6.34
N GLN A 155 -0.02 -12.38 7.48
CA GLN A 155 1.00 -12.55 8.51
C GLN A 155 2.24 -13.25 7.97
N SER A 156 2.08 -14.28 7.12
CA SER A 156 3.21 -15.02 6.54
C SER A 156 4.05 -14.21 5.56
N LEU A 157 3.46 -13.16 4.97
CA LEU A 157 4.13 -12.21 4.05
C LEU A 157 4.78 -11.02 4.79
N SER A 158 4.53 -10.90 6.10
CA SER A 158 4.86 -9.71 6.87
C SER A 158 5.88 -10.03 7.96
N GLU A 159 6.98 -9.29 7.99
CA GLU A 159 8.03 -9.43 8.99
C GLU A 159 7.90 -8.30 10.05
N ASN A 160 8.36 -8.59 11.29
CA ASN A 160 8.44 -7.62 12.39
C ASN A 160 7.11 -6.95 12.79
N ILE A 161 5.99 -7.57 12.46
CA ILE A 161 4.66 -7.15 12.88
C ILE A 161 3.84 -8.36 13.36
N THR A 162 2.75 -8.06 14.07
CA THR A 162 1.72 -9.04 14.38
C THR A 162 0.39 -8.57 13.83
N ILE A 163 -0.36 -9.47 13.19
CA ILE A 163 -1.75 -9.27 12.80
C ILE A 163 -2.59 -10.20 13.69
N ASP A 164 -3.44 -9.65 14.55
CA ASP A 164 -4.29 -10.48 15.42
C ASP A 164 -5.47 -11.12 14.66
N ALA A 165 -6.25 -11.94 15.34
CA ALA A 165 -7.38 -12.66 14.73
C ALA A 165 -8.49 -11.73 14.19
N GLU A 166 -8.61 -10.53 14.73
CA GLU A 166 -9.52 -9.48 14.30
C GLU A 166 -8.93 -8.61 13.17
N GLY A 167 -7.65 -8.85 12.78
CA GLY A 167 -6.94 -8.15 11.72
C GLY A 167 -6.24 -6.87 12.16
N TYR A 168 -6.17 -6.56 13.46
CA TYR A 168 -5.42 -5.40 13.95
C TYR A 168 -3.91 -5.64 13.87
N ILE A 169 -3.20 -4.59 13.42
CA ILE A 169 -1.76 -4.63 13.20
C ILE A 169 -1.04 -3.95 14.36
N SER A 170 0.02 -4.60 14.85
CA SER A 170 0.98 -4.01 15.80
C SER A 170 2.41 -4.27 15.37
N SER A 171 3.30 -3.28 15.54
CA SER A 171 4.76 -3.43 15.40
C SER A 171 5.38 -3.94 16.70
N TYR A 172 6.52 -4.61 16.60
CA TYR A 172 7.32 -5.03 17.76
C TYR A 172 8.16 -3.89 18.32
#